data_2ac4cda5fa72e799b6a276a1012bdace
#
_entry.id   2ac4cda5fa72e799b6a276a1012bdace
#
_cell.length_a   1.000
_cell.length_b   1.000
_cell.length_c   1.000
_cell.angle_alpha   90.00
_cell.angle_beta   90.00
_cell.angle_gamma   90.00
#
_symmetry.space_group_name_H-M   'P 1'
#
loop_
_entity.id
_entity.type
_entity.pdbx_description
1 polymer ?
#
loop_
_entity_poly.entity_id
_entity_poly.type
_entity_poly.pdbx_seq_one_letter_code
_entity_poly.pdbx_strand_id
1 'polypeptide(L)'
;LRGHAPQIIRVCLTSVCKVTLEPHQEHVMPHHFAEIAFTPTVKKVQEQQGSRPSYARMENVPEAMNHALTEAEARFIAARDSFYMATVGETGWPYIQHRGGPAGFVRVLDEHAIGFADFRGNRQYVSVGNLMTDDRVSLFFMDYPNKTRLKLFGHARMVGLDNQEILSCL
;
A
#
# COMPACT_ATOMS: atom_id res chain seq x y z
N LEU A 1 -4.73 -14.95 -31.19
CA LEU A 1 -4.97 -14.36 -29.86
C LEU A 1 -3.83 -14.82 -28.95
N ARG A 2 -2.75 -14.02 -28.88
CA ARG A 2 -1.67 -14.30 -27.91
C ARG A 2 -2.26 -14.03 -26.52
N GLY A 3 -2.34 -15.09 -25.71
CA GLY A 3 -2.79 -14.99 -24.32
C GLY A 3 -1.90 -13.98 -23.58
N HIS A 4 -2.51 -13.11 -22.78
CA HIS A 4 -1.76 -12.24 -21.89
C HIS A 4 -0.99 -13.14 -20.91
N ALA A 5 0.33 -13.07 -20.96
CA ALA A 5 1.16 -13.82 -20.02
C ALA A 5 0.83 -13.34 -18.60
N PRO A 6 0.72 -14.23 -17.63
CA PRO A 6 0.54 -13.81 -16.25
C PRO A 6 1.69 -12.88 -15.85
N GLN A 7 1.36 -11.83 -15.10
CA GLN A 7 2.32 -10.84 -14.65
C GLN A 7 2.23 -10.70 -13.13
N ILE A 8 3.29 -10.22 -12.54
CA ILE A 8 3.37 -9.95 -11.11
C ILE A 8 3.52 -8.43 -10.94
N ILE A 9 2.79 -7.87 -10.00
CA ILE A 9 3.01 -6.50 -9.56
C ILE A 9 3.89 -6.57 -8.31
N ARG A 10 5.09 -5.99 -8.39
CA ARG A 10 5.97 -5.76 -7.24
C ARG A 10 5.83 -4.31 -6.81
N VAL A 11 5.62 -4.09 -5.52
CA VAL A 11 5.56 -2.76 -4.91
C VAL A 11 6.74 -2.61 -3.96
N CYS A 12 7.59 -1.61 -4.21
CA CYS A 12 8.60 -1.17 -3.26
C CYS A 12 7.95 -0.13 -2.35
N LEU A 13 7.98 -0.36 -1.05
CA LEU A 13 7.28 0.46 -0.07
C LEU A 13 8.06 1.73 0.23
N THR A 14 7.39 2.86 0.18
CA THR A 14 7.91 4.16 0.62
C THR A 14 7.41 4.48 2.03
N SER A 15 6.25 3.96 2.40
CA SER A 15 5.66 4.24 3.71
C SER A 15 4.61 3.21 4.12
N VAL A 16 4.60 2.89 5.41
CA VAL A 16 3.65 1.96 6.05
C VAL A 16 2.87 2.69 7.14
N CYS A 17 1.55 2.60 7.15
CA CYS A 17 0.69 3.18 8.20
C CYS A 17 -0.41 2.20 8.59
N LYS A 18 -0.33 1.63 9.79
CA LYS A 18 -1.38 0.82 10.39
C LYS A 18 -2.25 1.67 11.32
N VAL A 19 -3.56 1.59 11.17
CA VAL A 19 -4.51 2.29 12.02
C VAL A 19 -5.54 1.31 12.55
N THR A 20 -5.66 1.24 13.88
CA THR A 20 -6.72 0.54 14.59
C THR A 20 -7.79 1.56 14.97
N LEU A 21 -9.07 1.26 14.77
CA LEU A 21 -10.20 2.17 15.06
C LEU A 21 -10.74 2.01 16.48
N GLU A 22 -10.04 1.30 17.36
CA GLU A 22 -10.41 1.19 18.77
C GLU A 22 -10.03 2.46 19.54
N PRO A 23 -10.92 3.02 20.41
CA PRO A 23 -10.71 4.34 21.01
C PRO A 23 -9.63 4.41 22.10
N HIS A 24 -8.94 3.34 22.48
CA HIS A 24 -8.07 3.33 23.66
C HIS A 24 -6.64 2.78 23.51
N GLN A 25 -6.19 2.41 22.30
CA GLN A 25 -4.77 2.08 22.07
C GLN A 25 -4.36 2.48 20.66
N GLU A 26 -4.09 3.76 20.46
CA GLU A 26 -3.31 4.22 19.31
C GLU A 26 -1.86 3.75 19.46
N HIS A 27 -1.55 2.58 18.95
CA HIS A 27 -0.18 2.26 18.58
C HIS A 27 0.15 3.10 17.34
N VAL A 28 0.64 4.30 17.59
CA VAL A 28 1.12 5.21 16.54
C VAL A 28 2.46 4.66 16.09
N MET A 29 2.46 3.98 14.94
CA MET A 29 3.69 3.57 14.26
C MET A 29 4.26 4.79 13.50
N PRO A 30 5.57 4.96 13.54
CA PRO A 30 6.30 6.10 12.97
C PRO A 30 6.33 6.09 11.45
N HIS A 31 6.32 7.28 10.80
CA HIS A 31 5.96 7.28 9.38
C HIS A 31 6.51 8.41 8.52
N HIS A 32 7.21 8.05 7.44
CA HIS A 32 7.19 8.80 6.18
C HIS A 32 5.76 9.04 5.66
N PHE A 33 4.77 8.27 6.13
CA PHE A 33 3.37 8.56 5.83
C PHE A 33 3.02 10.01 6.13
N ALA A 34 3.48 10.54 7.26
CA ALA A 34 3.25 11.93 7.63
C ALA A 34 3.92 12.92 6.65
N GLU A 35 5.11 12.61 6.16
CA GLU A 35 5.81 13.46 5.17
C GLU A 35 5.06 13.53 3.84
N ILE A 36 4.53 12.38 3.39
CA ILE A 36 3.76 12.30 2.14
C ILE A 36 2.35 12.88 2.34
N ALA A 37 1.65 12.49 3.42
CA ALA A 37 0.23 12.77 3.59
C ALA A 37 -0.06 14.11 4.28
N PHE A 38 0.85 14.60 5.16
CA PHE A 38 0.61 15.83 5.94
C PHE A 38 1.21 17.04 5.25
N THR A 39 0.64 17.39 4.10
CA THR A 39 0.98 18.61 3.38
C THR A 39 0.68 19.86 4.22
N PRO A 40 1.23 21.03 3.87
CA PRO A 40 0.94 22.29 4.60
C PRO A 40 -0.57 22.55 4.74
N THR A 41 -1.35 22.27 3.70
CA THR A 41 -2.81 22.43 3.74
C THR A 41 -3.47 21.45 4.71
N VAL A 42 -3.03 20.16 4.72
CA VAL A 42 -3.53 19.16 5.68
C VAL A 42 -3.21 19.57 7.11
N LYS A 43 -1.99 20.02 7.39
CA LYS A 43 -1.57 20.50 8.71
C LYS A 43 -2.43 21.66 9.18
N LYS A 44 -2.71 22.63 8.30
CA LYS A 44 -3.61 23.75 8.60
C LYS A 44 -5.01 23.28 8.97
N VAL A 45 -5.57 22.29 8.26
CA VAL A 45 -6.88 21.72 8.62
C VAL A 45 -6.82 21.00 9.97
N GLN A 46 -5.75 20.23 10.23
CA GLN A 46 -5.55 19.57 11.53
C GLN A 46 -5.51 20.59 12.69
N GLU A 47 -4.87 21.74 12.49
CA GLU A 47 -4.86 22.85 13.46
C GLU A 47 -6.25 23.41 13.69
N GLN A 48 -6.98 23.71 12.63
CA GLN A 48 -8.35 24.23 12.70
C GLN A 48 -9.32 23.28 13.41
N GLN A 49 -9.12 21.97 13.24
CA GLN A 49 -9.94 20.93 13.87
C GLN A 49 -9.40 20.45 15.23
N GLY A 50 -8.29 21.01 15.71
CA GLY A 50 -7.69 20.67 17.00
C GLY A 50 -7.01 19.30 17.07
N SER A 51 -6.82 18.62 15.93
CA SER A 51 -6.21 17.28 15.89
C SER A 51 -4.68 17.31 15.70
N ARG A 52 -4.10 18.46 15.36
CA ARG A 52 -2.67 18.62 15.08
C ARG A 52 -1.74 18.07 16.18
N PRO A 53 -1.98 18.29 17.50
CA PRO A 53 -1.09 17.78 18.54
C PRO A 53 -0.96 16.24 18.54
N SER A 54 -2.04 15.53 18.22
CA SER A 54 -2.05 14.07 18.13
C SER A 54 -1.22 13.57 16.93
N TYR A 55 -1.32 14.25 15.79
CA TYR A 55 -0.63 13.84 14.56
C TYR A 55 0.80 14.36 14.44
N ALA A 56 1.18 15.43 15.14
CA ALA A 56 2.55 15.93 15.14
C ALA A 56 3.57 14.90 15.64
N ARG A 57 3.16 13.99 16.53
CA ARG A 57 4.02 12.91 17.03
C ARG A 57 4.45 11.95 15.94
N MET A 58 3.65 11.80 14.87
CA MET A 58 3.96 10.93 13.72
C MET A 58 5.09 11.50 12.84
N GLU A 59 5.47 12.75 13.01
CA GLU A 59 6.52 13.42 12.23
C GLU A 59 7.91 13.31 12.89
N ASN A 60 7.95 12.99 14.19
CA ASN A 60 9.18 13.01 15.01
C ASN A 60 9.74 11.61 15.26
N VAL A 61 9.80 10.76 14.24
CA VAL A 61 10.23 9.39 14.42
C VAL A 61 11.52 9.11 13.67
N PRO A 62 12.46 8.32 14.26
CA PRO A 62 13.72 7.99 13.63
C PRO A 62 13.53 7.34 12.26
N GLU A 63 14.28 7.80 11.27
CA GLU A 63 14.22 7.40 9.86
C GLU A 63 14.31 5.89 9.64
N ALA A 64 15.07 5.18 10.47
CA ALA A 64 15.29 3.74 10.37
C ALA A 64 14.03 2.88 10.62
N MET A 65 12.96 3.43 11.18
CA MET A 65 11.72 2.67 11.50
C MET A 65 10.57 2.93 10.51
N ASN A 66 10.78 3.73 9.49
CA ASN A 66 9.69 4.36 8.74
C ASN A 66 9.28 3.66 7.45
N HIS A 67 10.07 2.71 6.95
CA HIS A 67 9.86 2.11 5.63
C HIS A 67 9.63 0.61 5.68
N ALA A 68 9.99 -0.04 6.80
CA ALA A 68 10.01 -1.48 6.92
C ALA A 68 8.69 -2.02 7.44
N LEU A 69 8.21 -3.10 6.83
CA LEU A 69 7.15 -3.93 7.38
C LEU A 69 7.69 -4.70 8.57
N THR A 70 7.02 -4.58 9.71
CA THR A 70 7.26 -5.46 10.84
C THR A 70 6.57 -6.80 10.60
N GLU A 71 6.89 -7.80 11.43
CA GLU A 71 6.17 -9.08 11.41
C GLU A 71 4.66 -8.92 11.61
N ALA A 72 4.22 -7.89 12.35
CA ALA A 72 2.81 -7.63 12.60
C ALA A 72 2.08 -7.19 11.32
N GLU A 73 2.67 -6.28 10.52
CA GLU A 73 2.14 -5.88 9.23
C GLU A 73 2.20 -7.03 8.22
N ALA A 74 3.29 -7.81 8.21
CA ALA A 74 3.43 -8.98 7.35
C ALA A 74 2.33 -10.01 7.62
N ARG A 75 2.06 -10.32 8.89
CA ARG A 75 0.94 -11.20 9.28
C ARG A 75 -0.42 -10.61 8.92
N PHE A 76 -0.57 -9.29 9.09
CA PHE A 76 -1.81 -8.61 8.72
C PHE A 76 -2.06 -8.72 7.21
N ILE A 77 -1.05 -8.48 6.36
CA ILE A 77 -1.15 -8.62 4.89
C ILE A 77 -1.47 -10.07 4.51
N ALA A 78 -0.75 -11.04 5.07
CA ALA A 78 -0.93 -12.45 4.77
C ALA A 78 -2.33 -12.98 5.13
N ALA A 79 -3.00 -12.36 6.08
CA ALA A 79 -4.36 -12.73 6.47
C ALA A 79 -5.46 -12.12 5.57
N ARG A 80 -5.11 -11.25 4.62
CA ARG A 80 -6.09 -10.59 3.73
C ARG A 80 -6.32 -11.39 2.46
N ASP A 81 -7.56 -11.38 2.01
CA ASP A 81 -8.04 -11.91 0.73
C ASP A 81 -8.29 -10.82 -0.30
N SER A 82 -8.17 -9.56 0.12
CA SER A 82 -8.43 -8.41 -0.74
C SER A 82 -7.78 -7.13 -0.21
N PHE A 83 -7.57 -6.18 -1.13
CA PHE A 83 -7.16 -4.81 -0.83
C PHE A 83 -7.57 -3.87 -1.97
N TYR A 84 -7.44 -2.58 -1.75
CA TYR A 84 -7.63 -1.55 -2.77
C TYR A 84 -6.29 -0.95 -3.15
N MET A 85 -6.09 -0.74 -4.46
CA MET A 85 -4.91 -0.08 -5.00
C MET A 85 -5.33 1.15 -5.79
N ALA A 86 -4.81 2.31 -5.39
CA ALA A 86 -4.93 3.54 -6.14
C ALA A 86 -3.70 3.75 -7.01
N THR A 87 -3.94 4.26 -8.22
CA THR A 87 -2.94 4.71 -9.20
C THR A 87 -3.35 6.06 -9.75
N VAL A 88 -2.45 6.78 -10.42
CA VAL A 88 -2.74 8.07 -11.06
C VAL A 88 -2.60 7.92 -12.57
N GLY A 89 -3.63 8.30 -13.31
CA GLY A 89 -3.61 8.29 -14.77
C GLY A 89 -2.87 9.51 -15.36
N GLU A 90 -2.53 9.46 -16.64
CA GLU A 90 -1.88 10.54 -17.37
C GLU A 90 -2.64 11.89 -17.29
N THR A 91 -3.96 11.83 -17.11
CA THR A 91 -4.81 13.01 -16.93
C THR A 91 -4.78 13.58 -15.52
N GLY A 92 -3.99 12.98 -14.61
CA GLY A 92 -3.91 13.36 -13.19
C GLY A 92 -5.05 12.87 -12.30
N TRP A 93 -6.04 12.16 -12.86
CA TRP A 93 -7.13 11.61 -12.07
C TRP A 93 -6.67 10.38 -11.27
N PRO A 94 -6.98 10.32 -9.96
CA PRO A 94 -6.78 9.11 -9.18
C PRO A 94 -7.77 8.03 -9.63
N TYR A 95 -7.29 6.81 -9.76
CA TYR A 95 -8.07 5.62 -10.04
C TYR A 95 -7.88 4.61 -8.93
N ILE A 96 -8.94 3.98 -8.49
CA ILE A 96 -8.90 2.95 -7.45
C ILE A 96 -9.48 1.64 -7.97
N GLN A 97 -8.81 0.54 -7.68
CA GLN A 97 -9.24 -0.80 -8.07
C GLN A 97 -9.18 -1.75 -6.87
N HIS A 98 -10.24 -2.53 -6.70
CA HIS A 98 -10.24 -3.67 -5.79
C HIS A 98 -9.39 -4.80 -6.38
N ARG A 99 -8.54 -5.39 -5.54
CA ARG A 99 -7.73 -6.57 -5.84
C ARG A 99 -8.08 -7.66 -4.84
N GLY A 100 -8.35 -8.87 -5.32
CA GLY A 100 -8.73 -9.99 -4.47
C GLY A 100 -8.11 -11.31 -4.95
N GLY A 101 -7.97 -12.23 -4.02
CA GLY A 101 -7.45 -13.57 -4.23
C GLY A 101 -7.66 -14.44 -2.99
N PRO A 102 -7.14 -15.65 -2.94
CA PRO A 102 -7.13 -16.43 -1.72
C PRO A 102 -6.33 -15.70 -0.63
N ALA A 103 -6.66 -15.92 0.65
CA ALA A 103 -5.88 -15.35 1.75
C ALA A 103 -4.38 -15.64 1.57
N GLY A 104 -3.54 -14.62 1.73
CA GLY A 104 -2.11 -14.71 1.48
C GLY A 104 -1.68 -14.59 0.02
N PHE A 105 -2.58 -14.20 -0.91
CA PHE A 105 -2.20 -13.94 -2.30
C PHE A 105 -1.24 -12.76 -2.47
N VAL A 106 -1.21 -11.86 -1.50
CA VAL A 106 -0.19 -10.81 -1.40
C VAL A 106 0.96 -11.35 -0.56
N ARG A 107 2.14 -11.41 -1.13
CA ARG A 107 3.36 -11.88 -0.47
C ARG A 107 4.22 -10.71 -0.01
N VAL A 108 4.70 -10.76 1.20
CA VAL A 108 5.79 -9.92 1.67
C VAL A 108 7.07 -10.56 1.16
N LEU A 109 7.78 -9.87 0.26
CA LEU A 109 9.01 -10.35 -0.37
C LEU A 109 10.21 -10.07 0.52
N ASP A 110 10.23 -8.89 1.11
CA ASP A 110 11.18 -8.43 2.11
C ASP A 110 10.53 -7.33 2.97
N GLU A 111 11.27 -6.74 3.88
CA GLU A 111 10.76 -5.69 4.76
C GLU A 111 10.34 -4.41 4.01
N HIS A 112 10.74 -4.25 2.75
CA HIS A 112 10.47 -3.07 1.93
C HIS A 112 9.66 -3.37 0.66
N ALA A 113 9.27 -4.62 0.44
CA ALA A 113 8.59 -4.99 -0.79
C ALA A 113 7.51 -6.03 -0.58
N ILE A 114 6.43 -5.86 -1.33
CA ILE A 114 5.36 -6.85 -1.49
C ILE A 114 5.16 -7.19 -2.96
N GLY A 115 4.62 -8.37 -3.22
CA GLY A 115 4.27 -8.81 -4.56
C GLY A 115 2.93 -9.54 -4.60
N PHE A 116 2.26 -9.45 -5.72
CA PHE A 116 1.01 -10.18 -5.96
C PHE A 116 0.80 -10.42 -7.45
N ALA A 117 0.08 -11.50 -7.77
CA ALA A 117 -0.27 -11.80 -9.15
C ALA A 117 -1.31 -10.81 -9.68
N ASP A 118 -1.09 -10.28 -10.88
CA ASP A 118 -2.08 -9.49 -11.59
C ASP A 118 -3.03 -10.44 -12.33
N PHE A 119 -4.13 -10.80 -11.67
CA PHE A 119 -5.13 -11.68 -12.25
C PHE A 119 -5.85 -10.99 -13.40
N ARG A 120 -6.23 -11.78 -14.41
CA ARG A 120 -6.82 -11.31 -15.67
C ARG A 120 -8.00 -10.36 -15.51
N GLY A 121 -8.84 -10.52 -14.49
CA GLY A 121 -9.98 -9.68 -14.19
C GLY A 121 -10.84 -9.32 -15.40
N ASN A 122 -11.39 -8.10 -15.43
CA ASN A 122 -12.22 -7.57 -16.53
C ASN A 122 -11.43 -7.05 -17.75
N ARG A 123 -10.11 -7.11 -17.71
CA ARG A 123 -9.19 -6.68 -18.78
C ARG A 123 -9.27 -5.21 -19.19
N GLN A 124 -9.69 -4.32 -18.29
CA GLN A 124 -9.64 -2.89 -18.56
C GLN A 124 -8.21 -2.32 -18.56
N TYR A 125 -7.27 -2.99 -17.86
CA TYR A 125 -5.86 -2.62 -17.79
C TYR A 125 -5.56 -1.19 -17.33
N VAL A 126 -6.52 -0.52 -16.67
CA VAL A 126 -6.35 0.88 -16.26
C VAL A 126 -5.17 1.04 -15.30
N SER A 127 -5.10 0.23 -14.24
CA SER A 127 -3.97 0.29 -13.30
C SER A 127 -2.64 -0.02 -14.00
N VAL A 128 -2.62 -1.02 -14.89
CA VAL A 128 -1.40 -1.39 -15.64
C VAL A 128 -0.95 -0.25 -16.54
N GLY A 129 -1.88 0.37 -17.29
CA GLY A 129 -1.59 1.53 -18.12
C GLY A 129 -1.06 2.72 -17.31
N ASN A 130 -1.68 3.03 -16.17
CA ASN A 130 -1.23 4.09 -15.28
C ASN A 130 0.20 3.85 -14.79
N LEU A 131 0.54 2.62 -14.39
CA LEU A 131 1.88 2.25 -13.91
C LEU A 131 2.98 2.37 -14.96
N MET A 132 2.63 2.46 -16.25
CA MET A 132 3.62 2.72 -17.31
C MET A 132 4.10 4.18 -17.34
N THR A 133 3.34 5.09 -16.75
CA THR A 133 3.61 6.54 -16.77
C THR A 133 3.84 7.13 -15.39
N ASP A 134 3.17 6.59 -14.38
CA ASP A 134 3.32 6.98 -12.97
C ASP A 134 3.26 5.73 -12.10
N ASP A 135 4.40 5.37 -11.54
CA ASP A 135 4.58 4.15 -10.74
C ASP A 135 4.13 4.28 -9.27
N ARG A 136 3.71 5.49 -8.85
CA ARG A 136 3.24 5.74 -7.50
C ARG A 136 1.91 5.05 -7.24
N VAL A 137 1.84 4.36 -6.10
CA VAL A 137 0.62 3.67 -5.67
C VAL A 137 0.30 3.96 -4.21
N SER A 138 -0.99 3.90 -3.91
CA SER A 138 -1.48 3.82 -2.53
C SER A 138 -2.28 2.53 -2.38
N LEU A 139 -1.93 1.72 -1.37
CA LEU A 139 -2.64 0.49 -1.07
C LEU A 139 -3.38 0.63 0.25
N PHE A 140 -4.57 0.06 0.28
CA PHE A 140 -5.45 0.08 1.44
C PHE A 140 -5.95 -1.33 1.73
N PHE A 141 -5.42 -1.93 2.81
CA PHE A 141 -5.86 -3.21 3.31
C PHE A 141 -6.84 -2.99 4.46
N MET A 142 -7.93 -3.73 4.48
CA MET A 142 -8.95 -3.60 5.51
C MET A 142 -9.25 -4.92 6.20
N ASP A 143 -9.35 -4.89 7.51
CA ASP A 143 -9.92 -5.93 8.35
C ASP A 143 -11.24 -5.40 8.91
N TYR A 144 -12.34 -5.66 8.22
CA TYR A 144 -13.66 -5.15 8.59
C TYR A 144 -14.12 -5.63 9.96
N PRO A 145 -14.01 -6.95 10.29
CA PRO A 145 -14.43 -7.46 11.61
C PRO A 145 -13.70 -6.79 12.77
N ASN A 146 -12.39 -6.58 12.63
CA ASN A 146 -11.55 -6.01 13.68
C ASN A 146 -11.36 -4.49 13.54
N LYS A 147 -12.05 -3.84 12.59
CA LYS A 147 -11.96 -2.39 12.33
C LYS A 147 -10.52 -1.88 12.22
N THR A 148 -9.62 -2.70 11.70
CA THR A 148 -8.19 -2.38 11.55
C THR A 148 -7.85 -2.23 10.07
N ARG A 149 -6.99 -1.29 9.76
CA ARG A 149 -6.53 -1.04 8.39
C ARG A 149 -5.02 -0.81 8.33
N LEU A 150 -4.45 -1.15 7.18
CA LEU A 150 -3.07 -0.85 6.82
C LEU A 150 -3.07 -0.03 5.54
N LYS A 151 -2.34 1.07 5.54
CA LYS A 151 -2.11 1.92 4.37
C LYS A 151 -0.65 1.87 4.00
N LEU A 152 -0.37 1.68 2.72
CA LEU A 152 0.98 1.67 2.18
C LEU A 152 1.06 2.68 1.04
N PHE A 153 2.11 3.48 1.01
CA PHE A 153 2.55 4.20 -0.18
C PHE A 153 3.78 3.51 -0.75
N GLY A 154 3.91 3.48 -2.07
CA GLY A 154 5.03 2.84 -2.70
C GLY A 154 5.08 3.11 -4.20
N HIS A 155 6.09 2.51 -4.82
CA HIS A 155 6.28 2.48 -6.26
C HIS A 155 6.07 1.07 -6.79
N ALA A 156 5.19 0.91 -7.77
CA ALA A 156 4.83 -0.39 -8.31
C ALA A 156 5.37 -0.58 -9.73
N ARG A 157 5.79 -1.80 -10.04
CA ARG A 157 6.21 -2.18 -11.38
C ARG A 157 5.65 -3.55 -11.76
N MET A 158 5.43 -3.73 -13.06
CA MET A 158 5.12 -5.04 -13.62
C MET A 158 6.41 -5.85 -13.74
N VAL A 159 6.35 -7.12 -13.35
CA VAL A 159 7.47 -8.06 -13.45
C VAL A 159 6.99 -9.30 -14.19
N GLY A 160 7.73 -9.69 -15.21
CA GLY A 160 7.45 -10.91 -15.97
C GLY A 160 7.73 -12.17 -15.15
N LEU A 161 7.12 -13.27 -15.54
CA LEU A 161 7.35 -14.59 -14.93
C LEU A 161 8.71 -15.23 -15.26
N ASP A 162 9.54 -14.55 -16.02
CA ASP A 162 10.93 -14.90 -16.27
C ASP A 162 11.87 -14.51 -15.13
N ASN A 163 11.39 -13.66 -14.22
CA ASN A 163 12.15 -13.24 -13.04
C ASN A 163 12.03 -14.32 -11.94
N GLN A 164 13.00 -15.22 -11.91
CA GLN A 164 13.04 -16.35 -10.98
C GLN A 164 13.14 -15.93 -9.50
N GLU A 165 13.77 -14.83 -9.21
CA GLU A 165 13.91 -14.29 -7.86
C GLU A 165 12.55 -13.97 -7.22
N ILE A 166 11.65 -13.37 -7.99
CA ILE A 166 10.31 -13.03 -7.52
C ILE A 166 9.39 -14.24 -7.51
N LEU A 167 9.53 -15.14 -8.49
CA LEU A 167 8.76 -16.39 -8.53
C LEU A 167 9.03 -17.29 -7.33
N SER A 168 10.25 -17.31 -6.82
CA SER A 168 10.59 -18.13 -5.65
C SER A 168 9.96 -17.60 -4.34
N CYS A 169 9.50 -16.34 -4.33
CA CYS A 169 8.88 -15.70 -3.16
C CYS A 169 7.34 -15.72 -3.20
N LEU A 170 6.74 -16.13 -4.33
CA LEU A 170 5.28 -16.18 -4.54
C LEU A 170 4.74 -17.59 -4.40
#